data_504b2e50123ecf203f386e130ea50497
#
_entry.id   504b2e50123ecf203f386e130ea50497
#
_cell.length_a   1.000
_cell.length_b   1.000
_cell.length_c   1.000
_cell.angle_alpha   90.00
_cell.angle_beta   90.00
_cell.angle_gamma   90.00
#
_symmetry.space_group_name_H-M   'P 1'
#
loop_
_entity.id
_entity.type
_entity.pdbx_description
1 polymer ?
#
loop_
_entity_poly.entity_id
_entity_poly.type
_entity_poly.pdbx_seq_one_letter_code
_entity_poly.pdbx_strand_id
1 'polypeptide(L)'
;MFIKIWGARGSIPVCGQEYIRYGGDTTCIEIRTKNGRVIIIDSGTGIRRLGKSLLAEGIYEYDLIFTHAHWDHVMGFPFFRPLYSEKTSLRVHGCPFAEEFVRTMLARMMSPPNFPVNYGDLKARIRYSDGCPEQFGIDSVTIYPIDISHPGGGKGYAFVEDGKRFVFLTDHELGY
;
A
#
# COMPACT_ATOMS: atom_id res chain seq x y z
N MET A 1 4.79 13.50 11.45
CA MET A 1 4.62 12.58 10.30
C MET A 1 5.87 12.62 9.44
N PHE A 2 6.44 11.46 9.13
CA PHE A 2 7.56 11.28 8.19
C PHE A 2 7.05 10.51 6.96
N ILE A 3 7.42 10.94 5.76
CA ILE A 3 6.98 10.31 4.51
C ILE A 3 8.21 9.88 3.72
N LYS A 4 8.21 8.62 3.24
CA LYS A 4 9.26 8.08 2.38
C LYS A 4 8.64 7.38 1.17
N ILE A 5 9.14 7.74 -0.01
CA ILE A 5 8.72 7.15 -1.29
C ILE A 5 9.65 5.97 -1.59
N TRP A 6 9.10 4.79 -1.70
CA TRP A 6 9.80 3.55 -2.05
C TRP A 6 9.67 3.18 -3.52
N GLY A 7 8.60 3.66 -4.15
CA GLY A 7 8.33 3.53 -5.56
C GLY A 7 7.37 4.62 -6.02
N ALA A 8 7.63 5.19 -7.19
CA ALA A 8 6.83 6.25 -7.81
C ALA A 8 6.65 6.04 -9.32
N ARG A 9 7.02 4.88 -9.85
CA ARG A 9 6.83 4.54 -11.26
C ARG A 9 5.40 4.07 -11.49
N GLY A 10 4.76 4.56 -12.56
CA GLY A 10 3.47 4.06 -13.03
C GLY A 10 3.62 2.91 -14.03
N SER A 11 2.59 2.12 -14.18
CA SER A 11 2.36 1.04 -15.13
C SER A 11 3.19 -0.22 -14.88
N ILE A 12 4.51 -0.19 -15.05
CA ILE A 12 5.39 -1.35 -14.84
C ILE A 12 6.72 -0.91 -14.20
N PRO A 13 7.37 -1.79 -13.44
CA PRO A 13 8.72 -1.52 -12.96
C PRO A 13 9.71 -1.49 -14.12
N VAL A 14 10.69 -0.61 -14.01
CA VAL A 14 11.74 -0.43 -15.01
C VAL A 14 13.12 -0.41 -14.37
N CYS A 15 14.16 -0.66 -15.18
CA CYS A 15 15.55 -0.52 -14.77
C CYS A 15 16.35 0.15 -15.90
N GLY A 16 17.48 0.74 -15.53
CA GLY A 16 18.34 1.43 -16.50
C GLY A 16 18.87 2.74 -15.94
N GLN A 17 19.87 3.30 -16.60
CA GLN A 17 20.50 4.55 -16.17
C GLN A 17 19.53 5.75 -16.22
N GLU A 18 18.60 5.73 -17.16
CA GLU A 18 17.57 6.75 -17.35
C GLU A 18 16.58 6.86 -16.17
N TYR A 19 16.49 5.81 -15.33
CA TYR A 19 15.56 5.77 -14.21
C TYR A 19 16.23 6.00 -12.84
N ILE A 20 17.55 6.23 -12.79
CA ILE A 20 18.29 6.35 -11.53
C ILE A 20 17.78 7.51 -10.67
N ARG A 21 17.33 8.60 -11.29
CA ARG A 21 16.94 9.81 -10.57
C ARG A 21 15.77 9.59 -9.59
N TYR A 22 14.74 8.86 -10.02
CA TYR A 22 13.52 8.62 -9.24
C TYR A 22 13.32 7.14 -8.89
N GLY A 23 14.13 6.26 -9.47
CA GLY A 23 13.99 4.82 -9.34
C GLY A 23 12.96 4.25 -10.31
N GLY A 24 12.96 2.92 -10.43
CA GLY A 24 12.06 2.19 -11.32
C GLY A 24 11.04 1.31 -10.60
N ASP A 25 10.97 1.36 -9.28
CA ASP A 25 9.97 0.63 -8.51
C ASP A 25 8.60 1.31 -8.61
N THR A 26 7.52 0.51 -8.71
CA THR A 26 6.15 1.01 -8.78
C THR A 26 5.63 1.41 -7.41
N THR A 27 4.48 2.05 -7.40
CA THR A 27 3.91 2.85 -6.31
C THR A 27 3.94 2.17 -4.94
N CYS A 28 4.69 2.76 -4.02
CA CYS A 28 4.69 2.38 -2.61
C CYS A 28 5.19 3.54 -1.75
N ILE A 29 4.37 4.02 -0.83
CA ILE A 29 4.69 5.12 0.07
C ILE A 29 4.64 4.62 1.52
N GLU A 30 5.65 4.98 2.29
CA GLU A 30 5.68 4.78 3.74
C GLU A 30 5.37 6.09 4.45
N ILE A 31 4.43 6.06 5.39
CA ILE A 31 4.18 7.13 6.34
C ILE A 31 4.46 6.58 7.74
N ARG A 32 5.27 7.30 8.51
CA ARG A 32 5.44 7.04 9.95
C ARG A 32 4.77 8.14 10.74
N THR A 33 3.87 7.75 11.62
CA THR A 33 3.24 8.67 12.56
C THR A 33 4.26 9.18 13.58
N LYS A 34 3.93 10.19 14.34
CA LYS A 34 4.79 10.70 15.42
C LYS A 34 5.07 9.66 16.51
N ASN A 35 4.19 8.67 16.67
CA ASN A 35 4.35 7.59 17.63
C ASN A 35 5.05 6.35 17.02
N GLY A 36 5.48 6.42 15.75
CA GLY A 36 6.22 5.35 15.08
C GLY A 36 5.37 4.28 14.40
N ARG A 37 4.03 4.43 14.35
CA ARG A 37 3.16 3.52 13.58
C ARG A 37 3.46 3.64 12.08
N VAL A 38 3.53 2.51 11.39
CA VAL A 38 3.82 2.46 9.95
C VAL A 38 2.52 2.28 9.17
N ILE A 39 2.27 3.24 8.27
CA ILE A 39 1.19 3.20 7.28
C ILE A 39 1.85 3.09 5.90
N ILE A 40 1.39 2.13 5.11
CA ILE A 40 1.87 1.88 3.75
C ILE A 40 0.74 2.23 2.80
N ILE A 41 1.03 3.03 1.77
CA ILE A 41 0.09 3.31 0.70
C ILE A 41 0.56 2.54 -0.53
N ASP A 42 -0.29 1.68 -1.04
CA ASP A 42 -0.10 0.76 -2.14
C ASP A 42 1.05 -0.25 -1.95
N SER A 43 0.95 -1.33 -2.67
CA SER A 43 1.89 -2.44 -2.65
C SER A 43 2.49 -2.71 -4.03
N GLY A 44 2.87 -1.66 -4.76
CA GLY A 44 3.71 -1.79 -5.94
C GLY A 44 5.07 -2.38 -5.60
N THR A 45 5.96 -2.52 -6.58
CA THR A 45 7.24 -3.23 -6.38
C THR A 45 8.15 -2.59 -5.33
N GLY A 46 7.97 -1.29 -5.02
CA GLY A 46 8.68 -0.60 -3.94
C GLY A 46 8.50 -1.25 -2.57
N ILE A 47 7.38 -1.95 -2.34
CA ILE A 47 7.08 -2.62 -1.06
C ILE A 47 8.11 -3.71 -0.72
N ARG A 48 8.75 -4.31 -1.73
CA ARG A 48 9.82 -5.31 -1.53
C ARG A 48 11.00 -4.72 -0.74
N ARG A 49 11.42 -3.52 -1.11
CA ARG A 49 12.51 -2.80 -0.42
C ARG A 49 12.09 -2.31 0.94
N LEU A 50 10.88 -1.75 1.04
CA LEU A 50 10.28 -1.35 2.31
C LEU A 50 10.23 -2.52 3.29
N GLY A 51 9.71 -3.68 2.88
CA GLY A 51 9.61 -4.85 3.73
C GLY A 51 10.95 -5.34 4.26
N LYS A 52 12.03 -5.24 3.45
CA LYS A 52 13.39 -5.55 3.90
C LYS A 52 13.85 -4.56 4.99
N SER A 53 13.56 -3.27 4.84
CA SER A 53 13.92 -2.23 5.83
C SER A 53 13.18 -2.47 7.14
N LEU A 54 11.87 -2.67 7.09
CA LEU A 54 11.03 -2.87 8.28
C LEU A 54 11.46 -4.11 9.09
N LEU A 55 11.77 -5.22 8.42
CA LEU A 55 12.31 -6.41 9.09
C LEU A 55 13.65 -6.16 9.76
N ALA A 56 14.54 -5.38 9.14
CA ALA A 56 15.84 -5.02 9.71
C ALA A 56 15.67 -4.11 10.94
N GLU A 57 14.61 -3.31 11.00
CA GLU A 57 14.26 -2.45 12.13
C GLU A 57 13.48 -3.21 13.23
N GLY A 58 13.09 -4.48 12.98
CA GLY A 58 12.29 -5.26 13.93
C GLY A 58 10.83 -4.82 14.02
N ILE A 59 10.31 -4.11 13.02
CA ILE A 59 8.94 -3.65 12.98
C ILE A 59 8.08 -4.71 12.29
N TYR A 60 6.97 -5.09 12.92
CA TYR A 60 6.08 -6.16 12.47
C TYR A 60 4.60 -5.78 12.45
N GLU A 61 4.27 -4.53 12.75
CA GLU A 61 2.89 -4.04 12.75
C GLU A 61 2.72 -2.94 11.70
N TYR A 62 1.79 -3.15 10.77
CA TYR A 62 1.57 -2.25 9.64
C TYR A 62 0.09 -2.04 9.36
N ASP A 63 -0.23 -0.87 8.84
CA ASP A 63 -1.47 -0.57 8.15
C ASP A 63 -1.18 -0.39 6.66
N LEU A 64 -1.91 -1.08 5.79
CA LEU A 64 -1.79 -0.99 4.34
C LEU A 64 -3.08 -0.41 3.76
N ILE A 65 -2.97 0.66 3.01
CA ILE A 65 -4.08 1.36 2.35
C ILE A 65 -3.89 1.22 0.85
N PHE A 66 -4.91 0.78 0.13
CA PHE A 66 -4.90 0.76 -1.33
C PHE A 66 -5.61 1.99 -1.90
N THR A 67 -5.01 2.59 -2.94
CA THR A 67 -5.65 3.63 -3.75
C THR A 67 -6.60 3.02 -4.76
N HIS A 68 -6.16 2.01 -5.48
CA HIS A 68 -6.95 1.24 -6.44
C HIS A 68 -6.24 -0.08 -6.81
N ALA A 69 -6.82 -0.87 -7.73
CA ALA A 69 -6.41 -2.25 -7.98
C ALA A 69 -5.56 -2.45 -9.26
N HIS A 70 -5.04 -1.39 -9.88
CA HIS A 70 -4.15 -1.56 -11.03
C HIS A 70 -2.86 -2.25 -10.63
N TRP A 71 -2.26 -2.98 -11.59
CA TRP A 71 -1.12 -3.86 -11.34
C TRP A 71 0.05 -3.20 -10.63
N ASP A 72 0.41 -2.00 -11.03
CA ASP A 72 1.53 -1.25 -10.46
C ASP A 72 1.32 -0.81 -9.01
N HIS A 73 0.08 -0.88 -8.51
CA HIS A 73 -0.27 -0.60 -7.11
C HIS A 73 -0.36 -1.85 -6.24
N VAL A 74 -0.43 -3.04 -6.84
CA VAL A 74 -0.69 -4.29 -6.09
C VAL A 74 0.34 -5.39 -6.35
N MET A 75 1.07 -5.38 -7.48
CA MET A 75 1.93 -6.49 -7.93
C MET A 75 3.08 -6.83 -6.99
N GLY A 76 3.48 -5.93 -6.12
CA GLY A 76 4.55 -6.15 -5.15
C GLY A 76 4.09 -6.89 -3.88
N PHE A 77 2.79 -6.99 -3.63
CA PHE A 77 2.25 -7.61 -2.40
C PHE A 77 2.83 -9.00 -2.13
N PRO A 78 2.89 -9.94 -3.09
CA PRO A 78 3.47 -11.26 -2.87
C PRO A 78 4.95 -11.24 -2.45
N PHE A 79 5.65 -10.16 -2.72
CA PHE A 79 7.08 -9.97 -2.44
C PHE A 79 7.34 -9.16 -1.16
N PHE A 80 6.30 -8.81 -0.42
CA PHE A 80 6.40 -8.16 0.88
C PHE A 80 6.82 -9.18 1.94
N ARG A 81 8.11 -9.33 2.15
CA ARG A 81 8.70 -10.35 3.03
C ARG A 81 8.07 -10.47 4.42
N PRO A 82 7.61 -9.39 5.08
CA PRO A 82 6.92 -9.51 6.36
C PRO A 82 5.71 -10.45 6.36
N LEU A 83 5.03 -10.64 5.23
CA LEU A 83 3.86 -11.56 5.11
C LEU A 83 4.19 -13.01 5.47
N TYR A 84 5.46 -13.39 5.36
CA TYR A 84 5.94 -14.76 5.63
C TYR A 84 6.43 -14.95 7.07
N SER A 85 6.19 -13.98 7.95
CA SER A 85 6.56 -14.02 9.38
C SER A 85 5.32 -14.11 10.27
N GLU A 86 5.31 -15.05 11.20
CA GLU A 86 4.26 -15.20 12.23
C GLU A 86 4.18 -14.00 13.19
N LYS A 87 5.26 -13.21 13.29
CA LYS A 87 5.28 -11.99 14.09
C LYS A 87 4.47 -10.87 13.47
N THR A 88 4.23 -10.92 12.16
CA THR A 88 3.59 -9.82 11.42
C THR A 88 2.10 -9.72 11.69
N SER A 89 1.65 -8.52 12.01
CA SER A 89 0.26 -8.10 12.04
C SER A 89 0.04 -7.01 10.99
N LEU A 90 -0.77 -7.30 9.99
CA LEU A 90 -1.12 -6.39 8.90
C LEU A 90 -2.61 -6.08 8.96
N ARG A 91 -2.97 -4.80 9.02
CA ARG A 91 -4.33 -4.34 8.79
C ARG A 91 -4.43 -3.72 7.41
N VAL A 92 -5.33 -4.24 6.59
CA VAL A 92 -5.58 -3.76 5.23
C VAL A 92 -6.84 -2.89 5.25
N HIS A 93 -6.71 -1.67 4.74
CA HIS A 93 -7.81 -0.72 4.59
C HIS A 93 -8.22 -0.66 3.12
N GLY A 94 -9.43 -1.04 2.85
CA GLY A 94 -9.93 -1.30 1.50
C GLY A 94 -10.89 -0.25 0.96
N CYS A 95 -10.65 1.05 1.16
CA CYS A 95 -11.28 2.06 0.32
C CYS A 95 -10.58 2.09 -1.05
N PRO A 96 -11.21 1.89 -2.13
CA PRO A 96 -12.62 1.90 -2.56
C PRO A 96 -13.26 0.51 -2.69
N PHE A 97 -12.68 -0.52 -2.13
CA PHE A 97 -13.12 -1.90 -2.33
C PHE A 97 -13.80 -2.45 -1.08
N ALA A 98 -14.83 -3.28 -1.25
CA ALA A 98 -15.35 -4.09 -0.17
C ALA A 98 -14.27 -5.10 0.29
N GLU A 99 -14.23 -5.44 1.58
CA GLU A 99 -13.26 -6.37 2.17
C GLU A 99 -13.08 -7.65 1.34
N GLU A 100 -14.18 -8.28 0.94
CA GLU A 100 -14.18 -9.50 0.13
C GLU A 100 -13.48 -9.30 -1.21
N PHE A 101 -13.64 -8.13 -1.83
CA PHE A 101 -12.99 -7.84 -3.11
C PHE A 101 -11.47 -7.74 -2.97
N VAL A 102 -10.95 -7.00 -1.99
CA VAL A 102 -9.50 -6.86 -1.77
C VAL A 102 -8.88 -8.20 -1.45
N ARG A 103 -9.49 -8.96 -0.55
CA ARG A 103 -9.04 -10.30 -0.18
C ARG A 103 -9.01 -11.24 -1.39
N THR A 104 -10.09 -11.24 -2.18
CA THR A 104 -10.20 -12.09 -3.38
C THR A 104 -9.17 -11.70 -4.43
N MET A 105 -8.95 -10.40 -4.65
CA MET A 105 -7.94 -9.90 -5.57
C MET A 105 -6.54 -10.38 -5.17
N LEU A 106 -6.14 -10.17 -3.91
CA LEU A 106 -4.84 -10.61 -3.40
C LEU A 106 -4.68 -12.13 -3.45
N ALA A 107 -5.74 -12.89 -3.13
CA ALA A 107 -5.72 -14.35 -3.21
C ALA A 107 -5.55 -14.85 -4.65
N ARG A 108 -6.22 -14.22 -5.63
CA ARG A 108 -6.05 -14.56 -7.05
C ARG A 108 -4.63 -14.28 -7.55
N MET A 109 -4.02 -13.18 -7.13
CA MET A 109 -2.63 -12.89 -7.47
C MET A 109 -1.67 -13.94 -6.89
N MET A 110 -1.97 -14.44 -5.69
CA MET A 110 -1.17 -15.43 -4.97
C MET A 110 -1.78 -16.85 -5.14
N SER A 111 -1.99 -17.28 -6.36
CA SER A 111 -2.49 -18.63 -6.68
C SER A 111 -1.80 -19.18 -7.91
N PRO A 112 -1.63 -20.53 -7.99
CA PRO A 112 -1.18 -21.18 -9.21
C PRO A 112 -2.09 -20.87 -10.41
N PRO A 113 -1.54 -20.72 -11.63
CA PRO A 113 -0.12 -20.85 -11.98
C PRO A 113 0.68 -19.57 -11.80
N ASN A 114 0.07 -18.46 -11.32
CA ASN A 114 0.68 -17.12 -11.29
C ASN A 114 1.75 -16.97 -10.19
N PHE A 115 1.52 -17.62 -9.04
CA PHE A 115 2.42 -17.53 -7.90
C PHE A 115 2.54 -18.86 -7.15
N PRO A 116 3.75 -19.24 -6.66
CA PRO A 116 3.97 -20.56 -6.07
C PRO A 116 3.45 -20.72 -4.63
N VAL A 117 3.17 -19.60 -3.93
CA VAL A 117 2.65 -19.59 -2.55
C VAL A 117 1.22 -19.10 -2.57
N ASN A 118 0.29 -19.88 -2.02
CA ASN A 118 -1.09 -19.45 -1.90
C ASN A 118 -1.25 -18.38 -0.82
N TYR A 119 -2.21 -17.48 -1.01
CA TYR A 119 -2.54 -16.46 -0.03
C TYR A 119 -2.84 -17.04 1.37
N GLY A 120 -3.51 -18.20 1.43
CA GLY A 120 -3.84 -18.91 2.67
C GLY A 120 -2.63 -19.49 3.41
N ASP A 121 -1.47 -19.60 2.74
CA ASP A 121 -0.22 -20.14 3.33
C ASP A 121 0.63 -19.03 3.98
N LEU A 122 0.22 -17.77 3.86
CA LEU A 122 0.89 -16.64 4.51
C LEU A 122 0.89 -16.81 6.03
N LYS A 123 2.00 -16.44 6.66
CA LYS A 123 2.17 -16.56 8.12
C LYS A 123 1.70 -15.33 8.88
N ALA A 124 1.63 -14.18 8.22
CA ALA A 124 1.17 -12.94 8.82
C ALA A 124 -0.30 -13.02 9.23
N ARG A 125 -0.63 -12.38 10.34
CA ARG A 125 -2.02 -12.15 10.75
C ARG A 125 -2.57 -10.97 9.97
N ILE A 126 -3.38 -11.25 8.95
CA ILE A 126 -3.97 -10.22 8.10
C ILE A 126 -5.41 -9.97 8.54
N ARG A 127 -5.77 -8.72 8.77
CA ARG A 127 -7.12 -8.26 9.09
C ARG A 127 -7.53 -7.19 8.10
N TYR A 128 -8.80 -7.12 7.78
CA TYR A 128 -9.37 -6.10 6.91
C TYR A 128 -10.23 -5.14 7.73
N SER A 129 -10.23 -3.87 7.36
CA SER A 129 -11.18 -2.88 7.91
C SER A 129 -12.45 -2.86 7.08
N ASP A 130 -13.58 -2.70 7.76
CA ASP A 130 -14.88 -2.60 7.11
C ASP A 130 -15.09 -1.21 6.51
N GLY A 131 -15.59 -1.18 5.26
CA GLY A 131 -16.11 0.00 4.62
C GLY A 131 -15.10 1.09 4.28
N CYS A 132 -15.64 2.20 3.77
CA CYS A 132 -14.89 3.41 3.42
C CYS A 132 -15.58 4.63 4.06
N PRO A 133 -15.31 4.93 5.33
CA PRO A 133 -15.88 6.10 5.99
C PRO A 133 -15.32 7.40 5.38
N GLU A 134 -16.03 8.52 5.59
CA GLU A 134 -15.57 9.85 5.16
C GLU A 134 -14.22 10.24 5.77
N GLN A 135 -13.94 9.71 6.96
CA GLN A 135 -12.64 9.82 7.63
C GLN A 135 -12.41 8.63 8.57
N PHE A 136 -11.16 8.28 8.78
CA PHE A 136 -10.75 7.28 9.78
C PHE A 136 -9.39 7.64 10.39
N GLY A 137 -9.10 7.07 11.55
CA GLY A 137 -7.84 7.28 12.26
C GLY A 137 -6.95 6.07 12.24
N ILE A 138 -5.65 6.31 12.06
CA ILE A 138 -4.60 5.32 12.35
C ILE A 138 -3.59 5.99 13.29
N ASP A 139 -3.53 5.51 14.52
CA ASP A 139 -2.71 6.12 15.57
C ASP A 139 -3.04 7.63 15.73
N SER A 140 -2.07 8.50 15.55
CA SER A 140 -2.22 9.96 15.64
C SER A 140 -2.59 10.66 14.33
N VAL A 141 -2.74 9.90 13.25
CA VAL A 141 -3.05 10.44 11.91
C VAL A 141 -4.54 10.28 11.61
N THR A 142 -5.19 11.38 11.21
CA THR A 142 -6.54 11.35 10.62
C THR A 142 -6.41 11.30 9.11
N ILE A 143 -7.18 10.41 8.49
CA ILE A 143 -7.11 10.10 7.06
C ILE A 143 -8.46 10.40 6.42
N TYR A 144 -8.43 11.14 5.32
CA TYR A 144 -9.60 11.52 4.52
C TYR A 144 -9.47 10.91 3.12
N PRO A 145 -10.33 9.93 2.76
CA PRO A 145 -10.43 9.43 1.40
C PRO A 145 -10.97 10.50 0.45
N ILE A 146 -10.43 10.56 -0.76
CA ILE A 146 -10.80 11.53 -1.80
C ILE A 146 -11.03 10.74 -3.09
N ASP A 147 -12.18 10.93 -3.73
CA ASP A 147 -12.42 10.29 -5.03
C ASP A 147 -11.47 10.82 -6.10
N ILE A 148 -10.91 9.93 -6.91
CA ILE A 148 -10.06 10.30 -8.05
C ILE A 148 -10.77 9.98 -9.36
N SER A 149 -10.55 10.81 -10.38
CA SER A 149 -10.96 10.55 -11.75
C SER A 149 -9.91 9.67 -12.40
N HIS A 150 -10.24 8.38 -12.60
CA HIS A 150 -9.35 7.39 -13.18
C HIS A 150 -10.15 6.19 -13.67
N PRO A 151 -9.76 5.52 -14.77
CA PRO A 151 -10.44 4.32 -15.26
C PRO A 151 -10.55 3.24 -14.18
N GLY A 152 -11.78 2.79 -13.92
CA GLY A 152 -12.05 1.84 -12.84
C GLY A 152 -12.27 2.49 -11.47
N GLY A 153 -12.09 3.80 -11.34
CA GLY A 153 -12.20 4.54 -10.08
C GLY A 153 -11.00 4.34 -9.16
N GLY A 154 -11.03 5.01 -8.02
CA GLY A 154 -9.98 4.91 -7.00
C GLY A 154 -10.14 5.97 -5.92
N LYS A 155 -9.26 5.90 -4.92
CA LYS A 155 -9.17 6.89 -3.85
C LYS A 155 -7.76 7.47 -3.77
N GLY A 156 -7.68 8.80 -3.71
CA GLY A 156 -6.56 9.46 -3.08
C GLY A 156 -6.81 9.61 -1.58
N TYR A 157 -5.83 10.07 -0.86
CA TYR A 157 -5.93 10.24 0.60
C TYR A 157 -5.23 11.49 1.08
N ALA A 158 -5.86 12.21 2.01
CA ALA A 158 -5.22 13.25 2.78
C ALA A 158 -4.93 12.73 4.19
N PHE A 159 -3.70 12.84 4.63
CA PHE A 159 -3.21 12.44 5.95
C PHE A 159 -2.93 13.69 6.77
N VAL A 160 -3.53 13.78 7.95
CA VAL A 160 -3.41 14.95 8.83
C VAL A 160 -2.87 14.55 10.19
N GLU A 161 -1.77 15.18 10.62
CA GLU A 161 -1.18 15.00 11.95
C GLU A 161 -0.60 16.31 12.46
N ASP A 162 -1.00 16.73 13.66
CA ASP A 162 -0.51 17.93 14.34
C ASP A 162 -0.57 19.20 13.42
N GLY A 163 -1.70 19.38 12.72
CA GLY A 163 -1.93 20.50 11.81
C GLY A 163 -1.19 20.44 10.47
N LYS A 164 -0.33 19.45 10.26
CA LYS A 164 0.36 19.21 8.98
C LYS A 164 -0.46 18.26 8.12
N ARG A 165 -0.47 18.49 6.81
CA ARG A 165 -1.22 17.69 5.83
C ARG A 165 -0.29 17.18 4.75
N PHE A 166 -0.38 15.87 4.47
CA PHE A 166 0.15 15.24 3.28
C PHE A 166 -1.01 14.73 2.43
N VAL A 167 -1.00 15.01 1.14
CA VAL A 167 -2.03 14.55 0.19
C VAL A 167 -1.36 13.71 -0.87
N PHE A 168 -1.90 12.50 -1.08
CA PHE A 168 -1.48 11.58 -2.11
C PHE A 168 -2.64 11.34 -3.10
N LEU A 169 -2.48 11.87 -4.31
CA LEU A 169 -3.44 11.75 -5.42
C LEU A 169 -2.71 11.16 -6.62
N THR A 170 -2.50 9.84 -6.58
CA THR A 170 -1.92 9.13 -7.72
C THR A 170 -2.98 8.91 -8.80
N ASP A 171 -2.56 8.92 -10.07
CA ASP A 171 -3.36 8.56 -11.25
C ASP A 171 -4.67 9.37 -11.42
N HIS A 172 -4.76 10.50 -10.75
CA HIS A 172 -5.89 11.42 -10.92
C HIS A 172 -5.78 12.16 -12.26
N GLU A 173 -6.75 11.91 -13.14
CA GLU A 173 -6.87 12.60 -14.42
C GLU A 173 -7.54 13.95 -14.20
N LEU A 174 -6.82 15.03 -14.51
CA LEU A 174 -7.39 16.36 -14.59
C LEU A 174 -8.29 16.38 -15.82
N GLY A 175 -9.60 16.35 -15.61
CA GLY A 175 -10.63 16.07 -16.59
C GLY A 175 -10.44 16.75 -17.96
N TYR A 176 -10.77 16.01 -18.99
CA TYR A 176 -10.96 16.51 -20.36
C TYR A 176 -12.37 17.06 -20.49
#